data_6c40903aed95a8b5d5807a030a84f64e
#
_entry.id   6c40903aed95a8b5d5807a030a84f64e
#
_cell.length_a   1.000
_cell.length_b   1.000
_cell.length_c   1.000
_cell.angle_alpha   90.00
_cell.angle_beta   90.00
_cell.angle_gamma   90.00
#
_symmetry.space_group_name_H-M   'P 1'
#
loop_
_entity.id
_entity.type
_entity.pdbx_description
1 polymer ?
#
loop_
_entity_poly.entity_id
_entity_poly.type
_entity_poly.pdbx_seq_one_letter_code
_entity_poly.pdbx_strand_id
1 'polypeptide(L)'
;KARTTFFSKEASDLLRPKLKTLSDNDLVFGSNDDGMLAEQNAGQILRRHLKRIGLDMKNSKDLNDITTHSFRAYGITKLSRHDGNFAKRLAGQKGYLDQYDRLSQDEKLALYEKYEHELTIDQRKKDKMMIAKLENEVASSSDKDERIEILEGKLAKFEEFMRKTVKF
;
A
#
# COMPACT_ATOMS: atom_id res chain seq x y z
N LYS A 1 -12.26 6.71 17.72
CA LYS A 1 -12.76 5.91 16.58
C LYS A 1 -11.66 4.94 16.14
N ALA A 2 -11.99 3.66 16.04
CA ALA A 2 -11.09 2.66 15.46
C ALA A 2 -10.75 3.04 14.00
N ARG A 3 -9.52 2.77 13.61
CA ARG A 3 -9.04 2.96 12.24
C ARG A 3 -8.61 1.62 11.67
N THR A 4 -8.93 1.40 10.41
CA THR A 4 -8.36 0.27 9.67
C THR A 4 -7.00 0.67 9.15
N THR A 5 -6.01 -0.18 9.38
CA THR A 5 -4.69 -0.10 8.76
C THR A 5 -4.32 -1.49 8.23
N PHE A 6 -3.37 -1.52 7.32
CA PHE A 6 -2.93 -2.75 6.69
C PHE A 6 -1.43 -2.94 6.95
N PHE A 7 -1.02 -4.19 7.04
CA PHE A 7 0.38 -4.57 7.07
C PHE A 7 0.80 -5.04 5.68
N SER A 8 1.97 -4.58 5.24
CA SER A 8 2.58 -5.14 4.03
C SER A 8 2.86 -6.63 4.23
N LYS A 9 2.98 -7.36 3.13
CA LYS A 9 3.37 -8.78 3.18
C LYS A 9 4.68 -8.98 3.93
N GLU A 10 5.65 -8.07 3.71
CA GLU A 10 6.92 -8.06 4.42
C GLU A 10 6.74 -7.91 5.94
N ALA A 11 5.93 -6.94 6.38
CA ALA A 11 5.62 -6.74 7.80
C ALA A 11 4.82 -7.92 8.38
N SER A 12 3.87 -8.45 7.63
CA SER A 12 3.07 -9.61 8.05
C SER A 12 3.91 -10.85 8.25
N ASP A 13 4.88 -11.11 7.38
CA ASP A 13 5.80 -12.25 7.50
C ASP A 13 6.68 -12.12 8.76
N LEU A 14 7.13 -10.90 9.07
CA LEU A 14 7.93 -10.62 10.29
C LEU A 14 7.10 -10.73 11.57
N LEU A 15 5.83 -10.32 11.53
CA LEU A 15 4.94 -10.34 12.71
C LEU A 15 4.32 -11.70 12.96
N ARG A 16 4.12 -12.52 11.94
CA ARG A 16 3.42 -13.82 12.01
C ARG A 16 3.91 -14.74 13.13
N PRO A 17 5.22 -14.92 13.37
CA PRO A 17 5.68 -15.76 14.49
C PRO A 17 5.19 -15.24 15.85
N LYS A 18 5.23 -13.92 16.03
CA LYS A 18 4.77 -13.27 17.26
C LYS A 18 3.25 -13.35 17.42
N LEU A 19 2.50 -13.05 16.36
CA LEU A 19 1.03 -13.08 16.41
C LEU A 19 0.48 -14.46 16.77
N LYS A 20 1.17 -15.55 16.43
CA LYS A 20 0.79 -16.92 16.82
C LYS A 20 0.90 -17.18 18.32
N THR A 21 1.64 -16.38 19.07
CA THR A 21 1.86 -16.53 20.51
C THR A 21 1.00 -15.58 21.34
N LEU A 22 0.24 -14.70 20.70
CA LEU A 22 -0.61 -13.70 21.34
C LEU A 22 -2.06 -14.17 21.38
N SER A 23 -2.77 -13.78 22.44
CA SER A 23 -4.23 -13.87 22.54
C SER A 23 -4.89 -12.66 21.87
N ASP A 24 -6.19 -12.74 21.60
CA ASP A 24 -6.93 -11.70 20.84
C ASP A 24 -6.87 -10.29 21.45
N ASN A 25 -6.67 -10.18 22.76
CA ASN A 25 -6.59 -8.91 23.50
C ASN A 25 -5.16 -8.48 23.82
N ASP A 26 -4.15 -9.26 23.45
CA ASP A 26 -2.77 -8.92 23.74
C ASP A 26 -2.24 -7.81 22.84
N LEU A 27 -1.38 -6.96 23.39
CA LEU A 27 -0.70 -5.94 22.62
C LEU A 27 0.36 -6.57 21.69
N VAL A 28 0.29 -6.26 20.40
CA VAL A 28 1.30 -6.71 19.42
C VAL A 28 2.67 -6.15 19.76
N PHE A 29 2.73 -4.91 20.25
CA PHE A 29 3.96 -4.23 20.67
C PHE A 29 3.81 -3.77 22.11
N GLY A 30 4.69 -4.23 22.97
CA GLY A 30 4.68 -3.92 24.39
C GLY A 30 4.61 -5.19 25.24
N SER A 31 4.81 -5.04 26.53
CA SER A 31 4.75 -6.13 27.53
C SER A 31 3.65 -5.92 28.56
N ASN A 32 2.94 -4.81 28.50
CA ASN A 32 1.89 -4.43 29.47
C ASN A 32 0.62 -4.05 28.71
N ASP A 33 -0.53 -4.18 29.37
CA ASP A 33 -1.85 -3.79 28.84
C ASP A 33 -2.03 -2.26 28.68
N ASP A 34 -1.03 -1.48 29.07
CA ASP A 34 -1.02 -0.04 28.94
C ASP A 34 -0.46 0.41 27.57
N GLY A 35 -1.35 0.84 26.69
CA GLY A 35 -1.00 1.31 25.34
C GLY A 35 -0.10 2.56 25.34
N MET A 36 -0.21 3.44 26.35
CA MET A 36 0.64 4.64 26.44
C MET A 36 2.09 4.24 26.78
N LEU A 37 2.26 3.32 27.71
CA LEU A 37 3.57 2.78 28.07
C LEU A 37 4.20 2.00 26.90
N ALA A 38 3.38 1.26 26.14
CA ALA A 38 3.84 0.56 24.94
C ALA A 38 4.35 1.54 23.88
N GLU A 39 3.69 2.67 23.67
CA GLU A 39 4.12 3.72 22.71
C GLU A 39 5.45 4.36 23.17
N GLN A 40 5.58 4.71 24.44
CA GLN A 40 6.83 5.25 24.99
C GLN A 40 7.99 4.25 24.85
N ASN A 41 7.76 3.00 25.16
CA ASN A 41 8.74 1.93 25.02
C ASN A 41 9.18 1.73 23.56
N ALA A 42 8.24 1.76 22.61
CA ALA A 42 8.56 1.68 21.18
C ALA A 42 9.48 2.82 20.74
N GLY A 43 9.21 4.05 21.18
CA GLY A 43 10.06 5.20 20.92
C GLY A 43 11.48 5.05 21.51
N GLN A 44 11.59 4.51 22.75
CA GLN A 44 12.90 4.25 23.36
C GLN A 44 13.68 3.14 22.67
N ILE A 45 13.00 2.07 22.24
CA ILE A 45 13.61 0.97 21.49
C ILE A 45 14.16 1.51 20.17
N LEU A 46 13.39 2.31 19.44
CA LEU A 46 13.84 2.95 18.20
C LEU A 46 15.10 3.79 18.44
N ARG A 47 15.11 4.67 19.43
CA ARG A 47 16.29 5.51 19.75
C ARG A 47 17.54 4.67 20.03
N ARG A 48 17.41 3.62 20.85
CA ARG A 48 18.54 2.70 21.14
C ARG A 48 19.03 2.01 19.88
N HIS A 49 18.15 1.64 18.99
CA HIS A 49 18.50 1.02 17.72
C HIS A 49 19.24 2.00 16.81
N LEU A 50 18.71 3.19 16.63
CA LEU A 50 19.34 4.26 15.83
C LEU A 50 20.73 4.58 16.34
N LYS A 51 20.90 4.71 17.67
CA LYS A 51 22.22 4.93 18.29
C LYS A 51 23.19 3.79 17.99
N ARG A 52 22.73 2.53 18.05
CA ARG A 52 23.57 1.37 17.79
C ARG A 52 24.09 1.32 16.34
N ILE A 53 23.31 1.82 15.39
CA ILE A 53 23.67 1.83 13.96
C ILE A 53 24.22 3.18 13.47
N GLY A 54 24.46 4.14 14.39
CA GLY A 54 25.04 5.44 14.06
C GLY A 54 24.11 6.39 13.31
N LEU A 55 22.80 6.22 13.45
CA LEU A 55 21.77 7.09 12.83
C LEU A 55 21.01 7.93 13.86
N ASP A 56 21.60 8.20 15.01
CA ASP A 56 21.02 9.03 16.10
C ASP A 56 21.32 10.53 15.95
N MET A 57 21.41 11.01 14.72
CA MET A 57 21.67 12.41 14.42
C MET A 57 20.56 13.31 14.95
N LYS A 58 20.95 14.51 15.32
CA LYS A 58 20.04 15.55 15.78
C LYS A 58 20.07 16.73 14.81
N ASN A 59 18.93 17.37 14.67
CA ASN A 59 18.79 18.58 13.87
C ASN A 59 19.32 19.84 14.62
N SER A 60 19.27 20.98 13.96
CA SER A 60 19.70 22.26 14.53
C SER A 60 18.96 22.70 15.81
N LYS A 61 17.83 22.05 16.13
CA LYS A 61 17.04 22.28 17.35
C LYS A 61 17.26 21.21 18.43
N ASP A 62 18.32 20.43 18.35
CA ASP A 62 18.66 19.30 19.24
C ASP A 62 17.59 18.19 19.29
N LEU A 63 16.71 18.10 18.27
CA LEU A 63 15.71 17.07 18.15
C LEU A 63 16.22 15.93 17.27
N ASN A 64 15.83 14.70 17.58
CA ASN A 64 16.21 13.54 16.76
C ASN A 64 15.64 13.67 15.34
N ASP A 65 16.46 13.50 14.31
CA ASP A 65 16.05 13.56 12.91
C ASP A 65 15.12 12.41 12.54
N ILE A 66 15.39 11.23 13.08
CA ILE A 66 14.59 10.03 12.84
C ILE A 66 13.74 9.71 14.07
N THR A 67 12.44 9.72 13.90
CA THR A 67 11.43 9.40 14.91
C THR A 67 10.39 8.45 14.33
N THR A 68 9.50 7.93 15.18
CA THR A 68 8.32 7.16 14.68
C THR A 68 7.48 7.98 13.70
N HIS A 69 7.46 9.30 13.87
CA HIS A 69 6.75 10.22 12.97
C HIS A 69 7.42 10.32 11.58
N SER A 70 8.73 10.15 11.50
CA SER A 70 9.46 10.14 10.23
C SER A 70 9.04 8.95 9.35
N PHE A 71 8.82 7.77 9.94
CA PHE A 71 8.30 6.61 9.20
C PHE A 71 6.89 6.84 8.67
N ARG A 72 6.04 7.47 9.49
CA ARG A 72 4.69 7.86 9.06
C ARG A 72 4.74 8.86 7.90
N ALA A 73 5.58 9.89 8.00
CA ALA A 73 5.77 10.87 6.95
C ALA A 73 6.29 10.23 5.65
N TYR A 74 7.24 9.30 5.77
CA TYR A 74 7.74 8.52 4.64
C TYR A 74 6.62 7.74 3.94
N GLY A 75 5.83 6.98 4.69
CA GLY A 75 4.72 6.20 4.14
C GLY A 75 3.68 7.07 3.43
N ILE A 76 3.27 8.19 4.07
CA ILE A 76 2.35 9.15 3.45
C ILE A 76 2.94 9.72 2.16
N THR A 77 4.20 10.14 2.17
CA THR A 77 4.87 10.73 0.99
C THR A 77 4.94 9.74 -0.16
N LYS A 78 5.28 8.48 0.11
CA LYS A 78 5.35 7.45 -0.91
C LYS A 78 3.99 7.16 -1.54
N LEU A 79 2.97 6.94 -0.74
CA LEU A 79 1.63 6.65 -1.20
C LEU A 79 0.95 7.85 -1.88
N SER A 80 1.24 9.08 -1.42
CA SER A 80 0.66 10.31 -1.98
C SER A 80 1.09 10.58 -3.43
N ARG A 81 2.17 9.97 -3.88
CA ARG A 81 2.60 10.05 -5.30
C ARG A 81 1.61 9.36 -6.24
N HIS A 82 0.86 8.41 -5.71
CA HIS A 82 -0.13 7.64 -6.46
C HIS A 82 -1.56 8.08 -6.14
N ASP A 83 -1.89 8.21 -4.85
CA ASP A 83 -3.20 8.64 -4.36
C ASP A 83 -3.06 9.37 -3.03
N GLY A 84 -3.09 10.71 -3.09
CA GLY A 84 -2.96 11.56 -1.91
C GLY A 84 -4.14 11.45 -0.94
N ASN A 85 -5.34 11.15 -1.43
CA ASN A 85 -6.51 10.97 -0.57
C ASN A 85 -6.42 9.65 0.19
N PHE A 86 -6.07 8.57 -0.49
CA PHE A 86 -5.86 7.27 0.14
C PHE A 86 -4.73 7.33 1.19
N ALA A 87 -3.59 7.97 0.88
CA ALA A 87 -2.48 8.13 1.81
C ALA A 87 -2.89 8.87 3.08
N LYS A 88 -3.64 9.97 2.98
CA LYS A 88 -4.17 10.73 4.12
C LYS A 88 -5.13 9.90 4.97
N ARG A 89 -6.02 9.15 4.34
CA ARG A 89 -6.97 8.26 5.02
C ARG A 89 -6.26 7.15 5.79
N LEU A 90 -5.31 6.47 5.15
CA LEU A 90 -4.51 5.43 5.79
C LEU A 90 -3.73 6.00 7.00
N ALA A 91 -3.23 7.22 6.86
CA ALA A 91 -2.62 7.96 7.95
C ALA A 91 -3.62 8.46 9.01
N GLY A 92 -4.92 8.36 8.78
CA GLY A 92 -5.97 8.83 9.67
C GLY A 92 -6.03 10.37 9.77
N GLN A 93 -5.56 11.07 8.74
CA GLN A 93 -5.78 12.49 8.61
C GLN A 93 -7.21 12.70 8.08
N LYS A 94 -8.03 13.38 8.87
CA LYS A 94 -9.40 13.68 8.47
C LYS A 94 -9.41 14.86 7.52
N GLY A 95 -10.07 14.69 6.37
CA GLY A 95 -10.40 15.75 5.45
C GLY A 95 -11.88 16.10 5.48
N TYR A 96 -12.25 17.23 4.93
CA TYR A 96 -13.66 17.65 4.78
C TYR A 96 -14.48 16.60 4.00
N LEU A 97 -13.86 15.89 3.07
CA LEU A 97 -14.52 14.89 2.22
C LEU A 97 -14.62 13.49 2.86
N ASP A 98 -14.06 13.26 4.05
CA ASP A 98 -14.09 11.94 4.71
C ASP A 98 -15.51 11.47 5.04
N GLN A 99 -16.45 12.40 5.20
CA GLN A 99 -17.87 12.07 5.40
C GLN A 99 -18.50 11.41 4.15
N TYR A 100 -17.91 11.58 2.99
CA TYR A 100 -18.35 10.99 1.71
C TYR A 100 -17.54 9.75 1.34
N ASP A 101 -16.58 9.34 2.18
CA ASP A 101 -15.80 8.12 1.95
C ASP A 101 -16.64 6.87 2.21
N ARG A 102 -17.08 6.25 1.12
CA ARG A 102 -17.89 5.03 1.13
C ARG A 102 -17.09 3.79 0.73
N LEU A 103 -15.77 3.89 0.64
CA LEU A 103 -14.94 2.73 0.30
C LEU A 103 -15.10 1.64 1.36
N SER A 104 -15.44 0.45 0.91
CA SER A 104 -15.46 -0.76 1.72
C SER A 104 -14.05 -1.13 2.22
N GLN A 105 -13.98 -2.05 3.15
CA GLN A 105 -12.69 -2.57 3.63
C GLN A 105 -11.91 -3.26 2.51
N ASP A 106 -12.61 -4.01 1.66
CA ASP A 106 -12.00 -4.76 0.56
C ASP A 106 -11.45 -3.81 -0.52
N GLU A 107 -12.17 -2.74 -0.84
CA GLU A 107 -11.67 -1.70 -1.75
C GLU A 107 -10.44 -0.98 -1.21
N LYS A 108 -10.41 -0.71 0.10
CA LYS A 108 -9.23 -0.12 0.77
C LYS A 108 -8.06 -1.09 0.76
N LEU A 109 -8.30 -2.39 0.96
CA LEU A 109 -7.27 -3.42 0.88
C LEU A 109 -6.71 -3.51 -0.54
N ALA A 110 -7.56 -3.56 -1.56
CA ALA A 110 -7.15 -3.62 -2.96
C ALA A 110 -6.30 -2.41 -3.36
N LEU A 111 -6.66 -1.20 -2.89
CA LEU A 111 -5.83 0.00 -3.08
C LEU A 111 -4.48 -0.11 -2.36
N TYR A 112 -4.48 -0.67 -1.15
CA TYR A 112 -3.24 -0.86 -0.42
C TYR A 112 -2.31 -1.85 -1.12
N GLU A 113 -2.81 -3.00 -1.55
CA GLU A 113 -2.04 -4.03 -2.28
C GLU A 113 -1.46 -3.48 -3.60
N LYS A 114 -2.23 -2.64 -4.29
CA LYS A 114 -1.77 -1.98 -5.52
C LYS A 114 -0.51 -1.15 -5.32
N TYR A 115 -0.37 -0.50 -4.16
CA TYR A 115 0.74 0.41 -3.85
C TYR A 115 1.71 -0.13 -2.79
N GLU A 116 1.51 -1.34 -2.29
CA GLU A 116 2.33 -1.97 -1.25
C GLU A 116 3.82 -2.00 -1.59
N HIS A 117 4.15 -2.18 -2.86
CA HIS A 117 5.52 -2.21 -3.34
C HIS A 117 6.32 -0.94 -3.03
N GLU A 118 5.65 0.21 -2.89
CA GLU A 118 6.29 1.47 -2.49
C GLU A 118 6.74 1.47 -1.02
N LEU A 119 6.08 0.68 -0.18
CA LEU A 119 6.37 0.56 1.25
C LEU A 119 7.30 -0.61 1.57
N THR A 120 7.58 -1.49 0.61
CA THR A 120 8.47 -2.64 0.77
C THR A 120 9.91 -2.15 0.86
N ILE A 121 10.63 -2.57 1.92
CA ILE A 121 12.00 -2.14 2.23
C ILE A 121 13.02 -3.05 1.53
N ASP A 122 12.77 -4.36 1.50
CA ASP A 122 13.63 -5.33 0.83
C ASP A 122 13.57 -5.14 -0.70
N GLN A 123 14.66 -4.65 -1.28
CA GLN A 123 14.75 -4.37 -2.72
C GLN A 123 14.45 -5.61 -3.57
N ARG A 124 14.91 -6.78 -3.17
CA ARG A 124 14.65 -8.03 -3.90
C ARG A 124 13.17 -8.39 -3.93
N LYS A 125 12.47 -8.17 -2.81
CA LYS A 125 11.01 -8.39 -2.75
C LYS A 125 10.28 -7.35 -3.59
N LYS A 126 10.71 -6.11 -3.54
CA LYS A 126 10.16 -5.02 -4.35
C LYS A 126 10.30 -5.31 -5.84
N ASP A 127 11.48 -5.73 -6.28
CA ASP A 127 11.75 -6.06 -7.68
C ASP A 127 10.87 -7.23 -8.15
N LYS A 128 10.71 -8.27 -7.33
CA LYS A 128 9.81 -9.40 -7.63
C LYS A 128 8.34 -8.96 -7.76
N MET A 129 7.87 -8.08 -6.88
CA MET A 129 6.50 -7.55 -6.96
C MET A 129 6.31 -6.72 -8.24
N MET A 130 7.31 -5.93 -8.61
CA MET A 130 7.26 -5.11 -9.81
C MET A 130 7.28 -5.98 -11.08
N ILE A 131 8.11 -7.01 -11.12
CA ILE A 131 8.16 -7.98 -12.24
C ILE A 131 6.79 -8.66 -12.40
N ALA A 132 6.23 -9.21 -11.31
CA ALA A 132 4.92 -9.87 -11.35
C ALA A 132 3.80 -8.91 -11.81
N LYS A 133 3.86 -7.64 -11.41
CA LYS A 133 2.91 -6.63 -11.87
C LYS A 133 3.04 -6.37 -13.37
N LEU A 134 4.25 -6.20 -13.88
CA LEU A 134 4.51 -5.99 -15.31
C LEU A 134 4.10 -7.21 -16.14
N GLU A 135 4.36 -8.41 -15.67
CA GLU A 135 3.92 -9.64 -16.32
C GLU A 135 2.39 -9.71 -16.44
N ASN A 136 1.66 -9.35 -15.38
CA ASN A 136 0.21 -9.28 -15.40
C ASN A 136 -0.32 -8.18 -16.35
N GLU A 137 0.35 -7.03 -16.39
CA GLU A 137 -0.01 -5.95 -17.31
C GLU A 137 0.20 -6.37 -18.77
N VAL A 138 1.31 -7.05 -19.08
CA VAL A 138 1.61 -7.58 -20.42
C VAL A 138 0.58 -8.63 -20.81
N ALA A 139 0.28 -9.59 -19.92
CA ALA A 139 -0.73 -10.62 -20.19
C ALA A 139 -2.11 -9.99 -20.47
N SER A 140 -2.51 -9.00 -19.68
CA SER A 140 -3.79 -8.28 -19.89
C SER A 140 -3.81 -7.42 -21.16
N SER A 141 -2.68 -6.95 -21.63
CA SER A 141 -2.55 -6.20 -22.88
C SER A 141 -2.69 -7.13 -24.08
N SER A 142 -2.01 -8.28 -24.07
CA SER A 142 -2.14 -9.30 -25.13
C SER A 142 -3.58 -9.78 -25.31
N ASP A 143 -4.31 -9.97 -24.21
CA ASP A 143 -5.72 -10.36 -24.25
C ASP A 143 -6.62 -9.26 -24.88
N LYS A 144 -6.26 -7.99 -24.70
CA LYS A 144 -6.97 -6.87 -25.35
C LYS A 144 -6.67 -6.79 -26.84
N ASP A 145 -5.44 -7.02 -27.24
CA ASP A 145 -5.04 -6.98 -28.65
C ASP A 145 -5.76 -8.09 -29.44
N GLU A 146 -5.84 -9.29 -28.88
CA GLU A 146 -6.62 -10.41 -29.46
C GLU A 146 -8.12 -10.05 -29.59
N ARG A 147 -8.70 -9.41 -28.58
CA ARG A 147 -10.09 -8.93 -28.62
C ARG A 147 -10.31 -7.84 -29.67
N ILE A 148 -9.35 -6.94 -29.86
CA ILE A 148 -9.40 -5.88 -30.89
C ILE A 148 -9.40 -6.56 -32.26
N GLU A 149 -8.51 -7.49 -32.53
CA GLU A 149 -8.45 -8.21 -33.81
C GLU A 149 -9.77 -8.94 -34.16
N ILE A 150 -10.37 -9.60 -33.15
CA ILE A 150 -11.70 -10.26 -33.32
C ILE A 150 -12.78 -9.20 -33.63
N LEU A 151 -12.77 -8.05 -33.00
CA LEU A 151 -13.77 -6.99 -33.22
C LEU A 151 -13.59 -6.35 -34.59
N GLU A 152 -12.36 -6.09 -35.02
CA GLU A 152 -12.05 -5.57 -36.36
C GLU A 152 -12.49 -6.55 -37.45
N GLY A 153 -12.27 -7.85 -37.25
CA GLY A 153 -12.74 -8.88 -38.14
C GLY A 153 -14.28 -8.96 -38.25
N LYS A 154 -15.01 -8.71 -37.17
CA LYS A 154 -16.46 -8.60 -37.18
C LYS A 154 -16.94 -7.32 -37.86
N LEU A 155 -16.29 -6.24 -37.67
CA LEU A 155 -16.60 -4.95 -38.29
C LEU A 155 -16.45 -5.02 -39.80
N ALA A 156 -15.35 -5.60 -40.29
CA ALA A 156 -15.10 -5.79 -41.72
C ALA A 156 -16.20 -6.64 -42.39
N LYS A 157 -16.65 -7.71 -41.74
CA LYS A 157 -17.76 -8.53 -42.21
C LYS A 157 -19.09 -7.78 -42.27
N PHE A 158 -19.34 -6.93 -41.26
CA PHE A 158 -20.54 -6.09 -41.22
C PHE A 158 -20.51 -5.03 -42.32
N GLU A 159 -19.39 -4.39 -42.57
CA GLU A 159 -19.23 -3.42 -43.66
C GLU A 159 -19.44 -4.07 -45.03
N GLU A 160 -18.91 -5.28 -45.23
CA GLU A 160 -19.13 -6.03 -46.46
C GLU A 160 -20.62 -6.39 -46.67
N PHE A 161 -21.29 -6.79 -45.59
CA PHE A 161 -22.73 -7.03 -45.62
C PHE A 161 -23.51 -5.79 -45.99
N MET A 162 -23.21 -4.65 -45.36
CA MET A 162 -23.86 -3.39 -45.66
C MET A 162 -23.65 -2.94 -47.11
N ARG A 163 -22.44 -3.10 -47.64
CA ARG A 163 -22.15 -2.80 -49.08
C ARG A 163 -22.96 -3.67 -50.03
N LYS A 164 -23.24 -4.90 -49.65
CA LYS A 164 -24.07 -5.82 -50.46
C LYS A 164 -25.56 -5.51 -50.38
N THR A 165 -26.00 -5.00 -49.24
CA THR A 165 -27.43 -4.74 -48.97
C THR A 165 -27.89 -3.35 -49.44
N VAL A 166 -26.97 -2.36 -49.52
CA VAL A 166 -27.24 -0.97 -49.93
C VAL A 166 -27.02 -0.72 -51.43
N LYS A 167 -26.78 -1.78 -52.22
CA LYS A 167 -26.84 -1.64 -53.70
C LYS A 167 -28.28 -1.71 -54.16
N PHE A 168 -28.93 -0.55 -54.09
CA PHE A 168 -30.11 -0.19 -54.90
C PHE A 168 -29.75 0.95 -55.83
#